data_5bd5f3cd0881b227ff24786004c2f8e6
#
_entry.id   5bd5f3cd0881b227ff24786004c2f8e6
#
_cell.length_a   1.000
_cell.length_b   1.000
_cell.length_c   1.000
_cell.angle_alpha   90.00
_cell.angle_beta   90.00
_cell.angle_gamma   90.00
#
_symmetry.space_group_name_H-M   'P 1'
#
loop_
_entity.id
_entity.type
_entity.pdbx_description
1 polymer ?
#
loop_
_entity_poly.entity_id
_entity_poly.type
_entity_poly.pdbx_seq_one_letter_code
_entity_poly.pdbx_strand_id
1 'polypeptide(L)'
;ASPQPNNSSVGRVVLMGQILVDRVLQGAGPIYGGGYERARDAGTHVGGGFNALVAARRMGAEAISLSPIGTGPHASMIEAALAREGIVDAGPRVDGVDNGFCVAMIGHDAERTFISTKGAETMTPETAWADFVRTMSPGDVLYIDGYLMDHPANREAAETALRALPEGVRVVLDVSPVIGIPDGLPPTSLISMSTSEAASLWRHADRKAINVRSWLPAEDAPIAMATLLQHDVVVRAGKDGAYFTRYTDSAELTSAHVPPLSVEAIDTNGAGDAHTGVLAACLAEGMPMERALLLANCAGALASTTVGPATCPPRTQIEAAADTPTKQED
;
A
#
# COMPACT_ATOMS: atom_id res chain seq x y z
N ALA A 1 -30.09 22.89 27.26
CA ALA A 1 -29.08 22.91 26.24
C ALA A 1 -28.35 21.56 26.29
N SER A 2 -28.63 20.68 25.37
CA SER A 2 -27.97 19.41 25.22
C SER A 2 -26.55 19.65 24.66
N PRO A 3 -25.52 18.99 25.15
CA PRO A 3 -24.18 19.14 24.58
C PRO A 3 -24.19 18.58 23.17
N GLN A 4 -23.72 19.39 22.22
CA GLN A 4 -23.42 18.95 20.87
C GLN A 4 -22.37 17.84 20.95
N PRO A 5 -22.46 16.76 20.14
CA PRO A 5 -21.41 15.77 20.09
C PRO A 5 -20.14 16.43 19.55
N ASN A 6 -19.10 16.32 20.34
CA ASN A 6 -17.76 16.80 20.04
C ASN A 6 -17.28 16.25 18.69
N ASN A 7 -16.63 17.11 17.94
CA ASN A 7 -15.70 16.85 16.85
C ASN A 7 -15.13 15.42 16.93
N SER A 8 -15.63 14.53 16.10
CA SER A 8 -14.93 13.27 15.84
C SER A 8 -13.58 13.65 15.21
N SER A 9 -12.51 13.51 15.96
CA SER A 9 -11.17 13.65 15.41
C SER A 9 -11.07 12.68 14.23
N VAL A 10 -10.67 13.18 13.07
CA VAL A 10 -10.34 12.36 11.91
C VAL A 10 -9.34 11.30 12.36
N GLY A 11 -9.56 10.04 12.00
CA GLY A 11 -8.67 8.95 12.35
C GLY A 11 -7.28 9.11 11.71
N ARG A 12 -6.30 8.43 12.30
CA ARG A 12 -4.92 8.41 11.82
C ARG A 12 -4.71 7.27 10.83
N VAL A 13 -3.73 7.44 9.94
CA VAL A 13 -3.21 6.35 9.10
C VAL A 13 -1.84 5.95 9.63
N VAL A 14 -1.72 4.73 10.11
CA VAL A 14 -0.52 4.20 10.75
C VAL A 14 0.05 3.08 9.88
N LEU A 15 1.28 3.26 9.37
CA LEU A 15 1.99 2.22 8.63
C LEU A 15 2.66 1.25 9.60
N MET A 16 2.28 -0.01 9.53
CA MET A 16 3.02 -1.15 10.06
C MET A 16 3.67 -1.88 8.89
N GLY A 17 4.89 -1.52 8.54
CA GLY A 17 5.57 -1.99 7.34
C GLY A 17 7.01 -1.51 7.26
N GLN A 18 7.55 -1.43 6.06
CA GLN A 18 8.94 -1.11 5.80
C GLN A 18 9.11 0.18 5.01
N ILE A 19 10.10 0.98 5.40
CA ILE A 19 10.61 2.11 4.62
C ILE A 19 12.09 1.87 4.35
N LEU A 20 12.47 1.97 3.09
CA LEU A 20 13.84 1.80 2.62
C LEU A 20 14.17 2.84 1.55
N VAL A 21 15.38 2.80 1.00
CA VAL A 21 15.82 3.72 -0.03
C VAL A 21 15.84 3.01 -1.38
N ASP A 22 15.21 3.61 -2.38
CA ASP A 22 15.22 3.13 -3.76
C ASP A 22 16.27 3.90 -4.58
N ARG A 23 17.20 3.18 -5.19
CA ARG A 23 18.15 3.72 -6.15
C ARG A 23 17.75 3.29 -7.56
N VAL A 24 17.43 4.25 -8.43
CA VAL A 24 16.93 3.97 -9.78
C VAL A 24 18.03 4.11 -10.79
N LEU A 25 18.31 3.01 -11.53
CA LEU A 25 19.23 2.96 -12.66
C LEU A 25 18.44 2.76 -13.94
N GLN A 26 18.69 3.59 -14.95
CA GLN A 26 17.94 3.56 -16.21
C GLN A 26 18.84 3.26 -17.40
N GLY A 27 18.32 2.48 -18.36
CA GLY A 27 19.01 2.13 -19.58
C GLY A 27 20.05 1.05 -19.40
N ALA A 28 19.93 0.22 -18.33
CA ALA A 28 20.76 -0.99 -18.20
C ALA A 28 20.28 -2.03 -19.22
N GLY A 29 21.24 -2.66 -19.90
CA GLY A 29 20.97 -3.87 -20.67
C GLY A 29 20.77 -5.08 -19.77
N PRO A 30 20.49 -6.26 -20.34
CA PRO A 30 20.41 -7.49 -19.57
C PRO A 30 21.73 -7.75 -18.85
N ILE A 31 21.68 -7.96 -17.53
CA ILE A 31 22.87 -8.25 -16.74
C ILE A 31 23.14 -9.76 -16.79
N TYR A 32 24.26 -10.11 -17.43
CA TYR A 32 24.77 -11.48 -17.47
C TYR A 32 25.91 -11.64 -16.46
N GLY A 33 26.08 -12.85 -15.95
CA GLY A 33 27.18 -13.15 -15.03
C GLY A 33 28.54 -12.79 -15.64
N GLY A 34 29.33 -11.97 -14.93
CA GLY A 34 30.63 -11.46 -15.40
C GLY A 34 30.56 -10.30 -16.39
N GLY A 35 29.35 -9.82 -16.74
CA GLY A 35 29.13 -8.68 -17.64
C GLY A 35 29.39 -7.33 -16.96
N TYR A 36 29.61 -6.30 -17.78
CA TYR A 36 29.69 -4.90 -17.37
C TYR A 36 28.68 -4.10 -18.17
N GLU A 37 27.77 -3.41 -17.46
CA GLU A 37 26.76 -2.55 -18.07
C GLU A 37 26.89 -1.14 -17.50
N ARG A 38 26.59 -0.16 -18.35
CA ARG A 38 26.57 1.25 -17.96
C ARG A 38 25.14 1.75 -17.98
N ALA A 39 24.64 2.16 -16.83
CA ALA A 39 23.32 2.75 -16.66
C ALA A 39 23.42 4.22 -16.27
N ARG A 40 22.35 4.97 -16.52
CA ARG A 40 22.16 6.33 -16.02
C ARG A 40 21.63 6.26 -14.59
N ASP A 41 22.24 7.02 -13.68
CA ASP A 41 21.64 7.26 -12.36
C ASP A 41 20.41 8.13 -12.53
N ALA A 42 19.22 7.59 -12.23
CA ALA A 42 17.94 8.27 -12.33
C ALA A 42 17.44 8.77 -10.97
N GLY A 43 18.27 8.67 -9.93
CA GLY A 43 18.01 9.24 -8.62
C GLY A 43 17.89 8.22 -7.51
N THR A 44 17.87 8.76 -6.29
CA THR A 44 17.70 8.02 -5.04
C THR A 44 16.49 8.60 -4.33
N HIS A 45 15.56 7.74 -3.95
CA HIS A 45 14.27 8.11 -3.36
C HIS A 45 14.01 7.28 -2.11
N VAL A 46 13.23 7.82 -1.18
CA VAL A 46 12.66 7.02 -0.10
C VAL A 46 11.43 6.29 -0.66
N GLY A 47 11.34 5.01 -0.41
CA GLY A 47 10.32 4.12 -0.97
C GLY A 47 9.71 3.17 0.07
N GLY A 48 9.14 2.08 -0.42
CA GLY A 48 8.33 1.17 0.40
C GLY A 48 7.06 1.84 0.89
N GLY A 49 6.65 1.54 2.11
CA GLY A 49 5.43 2.10 2.71
C GLY A 49 5.39 3.62 2.83
N PHE A 50 6.53 4.30 2.64
CA PHE A 50 6.59 5.77 2.59
C PHE A 50 5.67 6.36 1.51
N ASN A 51 5.57 5.73 0.35
CA ASN A 51 4.74 6.23 -0.75
C ASN A 51 3.25 6.30 -0.35
N ALA A 52 2.74 5.29 0.33
CA ALA A 52 1.36 5.27 0.81
C ALA A 52 1.13 6.29 1.93
N LEU A 53 2.10 6.47 2.83
CA LEU A 53 2.00 7.50 3.89
C LEU A 53 2.01 8.92 3.30
N VAL A 54 2.81 9.18 2.27
CA VAL A 54 2.79 10.46 1.54
C VAL A 54 1.41 10.72 0.95
N ALA A 55 0.82 9.70 0.32
CA ALA A 55 -0.53 9.81 -0.24
C ALA A 55 -1.57 10.10 0.84
N ALA A 56 -1.54 9.38 1.96
CA ALA A 56 -2.43 9.62 3.09
C ALA A 56 -2.24 11.03 3.67
N ARG A 57 -1.00 11.48 3.83
CA ARG A 57 -0.67 12.81 4.35
C ARG A 57 -1.16 13.92 3.45
N ARG A 58 -1.02 13.77 2.12
CA ARG A 58 -1.49 14.74 1.12
C ARG A 58 -3.00 14.80 1.00
N MET A 59 -3.71 13.75 1.43
CA MET A 59 -5.16 13.75 1.66
C MET A 59 -5.57 14.48 2.94
N GLY A 60 -4.63 14.87 3.81
CA GLY A 60 -4.88 15.58 5.05
C GLY A 60 -4.94 14.70 6.31
N ALA A 61 -4.73 13.38 6.18
CA ALA A 61 -4.67 12.49 7.34
C ALA A 61 -3.43 12.76 8.20
N GLU A 62 -3.53 12.53 9.50
CA GLU A 62 -2.35 12.35 10.34
C GLU A 62 -1.72 11.00 9.97
N ALA A 63 -0.50 11.04 9.41
CA ALA A 63 0.21 9.85 8.95
C ALA A 63 1.38 9.53 9.89
N ILE A 64 1.49 8.25 10.29
CA ILE A 64 2.48 7.79 11.26
C ILE A 64 3.19 6.57 10.70
N SER A 65 4.51 6.57 10.76
CA SER A 65 5.35 5.43 10.40
C SER A 65 5.78 4.65 11.64
N LEU A 66 5.58 3.33 11.61
CA LEU A 66 6.16 2.38 12.57
C LEU A 66 7.33 1.60 11.97
N SER A 67 7.81 1.95 10.78
CA SER A 67 8.98 1.29 10.19
C SER A 67 10.18 1.44 11.10
N PRO A 68 10.93 0.37 11.37
CA PRO A 68 12.19 0.49 12.10
C PRO A 68 13.17 1.39 11.39
N ILE A 69 13.84 2.26 12.14
CA ILE A 69 14.87 3.17 11.65
C ILE A 69 16.22 2.83 12.29
N GLY A 70 17.21 2.66 11.44
CA GLY A 70 18.57 2.34 11.83
C GLY A 70 19.46 3.54 12.11
N THR A 71 20.76 3.34 11.93
CA THR A 71 21.80 4.35 12.04
C THR A 71 22.69 4.32 10.80
N GLY A 72 22.68 5.43 10.03
CA GLY A 72 23.48 5.54 8.81
C GLY A 72 22.88 6.52 7.80
N PRO A 73 23.47 6.62 6.61
CA PRO A 73 23.05 7.57 5.60
C PRO A 73 21.64 7.31 5.07
N HIS A 74 21.20 6.05 4.92
CA HIS A 74 19.85 5.72 4.48
C HIS A 74 18.83 6.05 5.57
N ALA A 75 19.10 5.71 6.83
CA ALA A 75 18.28 6.09 7.97
C ALA A 75 18.07 7.62 8.03
N SER A 76 19.16 8.39 7.91
CA SER A 76 19.09 9.86 7.90
C SER A 76 18.27 10.40 6.72
N MET A 77 18.36 9.78 5.54
CA MET A 77 17.55 10.15 4.38
C MET A 77 16.06 9.89 4.63
N ILE A 78 15.72 8.76 5.25
CA ILE A 78 14.34 8.40 5.59
C ILE A 78 13.78 9.38 6.61
N GLU A 79 14.50 9.67 7.70
CA GLU A 79 14.09 10.64 8.72
C GLU A 79 13.82 12.03 8.12
N ALA A 80 14.72 12.50 7.26
CA ALA A 80 14.56 13.78 6.58
C ALA A 80 13.33 13.79 5.64
N ALA A 81 13.03 12.67 4.96
CA ALA A 81 11.87 12.55 4.09
C ALA A 81 10.55 12.54 4.89
N LEU A 82 10.49 11.79 5.98
CA LEU A 82 9.33 11.76 6.88
C LEU A 82 9.04 13.17 7.43
N ALA A 83 10.07 13.85 7.92
CA ALA A 83 9.94 15.20 8.46
C ALA A 83 9.46 16.21 7.40
N ARG A 84 9.98 16.12 6.18
CA ARG A 84 9.60 17.02 5.06
C ARG A 84 8.13 16.87 4.67
N GLU A 85 7.60 15.64 4.69
CA GLU A 85 6.18 15.38 4.39
C GLU A 85 5.27 15.56 5.63
N GLY A 86 5.84 15.85 6.80
CA GLY A 86 5.06 15.98 8.05
C GLY A 86 4.47 14.66 8.53
N ILE A 87 5.16 13.55 8.25
CA ILE A 87 4.81 12.20 8.71
C ILE A 87 5.51 11.97 10.05
N VAL A 88 4.77 11.49 11.04
CA VAL A 88 5.31 11.19 12.38
C VAL A 88 6.13 9.91 12.32
N ASP A 89 7.37 9.97 12.78
CA ASP A 89 8.23 8.81 12.95
C ASP A 89 8.07 8.26 14.37
N ALA A 90 7.39 7.13 14.49
CA ALA A 90 7.15 6.41 15.73
C ALA A 90 7.72 4.97 15.68
N GLY A 91 8.55 4.67 14.68
CA GLY A 91 9.19 3.36 14.54
C GLY A 91 10.25 3.07 15.60
N PRO A 92 10.51 1.80 15.90
CA PRO A 92 11.59 1.41 16.79
C PRO A 92 12.96 1.79 16.20
N ARG A 93 13.93 2.04 17.07
CA ARG A 93 15.32 2.30 16.68
C ARG A 93 16.14 1.02 16.69
N VAL A 94 16.99 0.87 15.68
CA VAL A 94 17.92 -0.27 15.53
C VAL A 94 19.33 0.29 15.44
N ASP A 95 20.09 0.19 16.54
CA ASP A 95 21.44 0.74 16.61
C ASP A 95 22.46 -0.09 15.82
N GLY A 96 23.39 0.59 15.17
CA GLY A 96 24.56 -0.03 14.50
C GLY A 96 24.24 -0.68 13.15
N VAL A 97 23.02 -0.55 12.64
CA VAL A 97 22.59 -1.06 11.33
C VAL A 97 21.89 0.06 10.57
N ASP A 98 22.26 0.30 9.32
CA ASP A 98 21.56 1.24 8.45
C ASP A 98 20.28 0.61 7.88
N ASN A 99 19.36 1.44 7.40
CA ASN A 99 18.23 0.96 6.60
C ASN A 99 18.73 0.39 5.27
N GLY A 100 18.02 -0.61 4.78
CA GLY A 100 18.28 -1.25 3.51
C GLY A 100 17.99 -0.32 2.32
N PHE A 101 18.37 -0.82 1.15
CA PHE A 101 18.06 -0.14 -0.11
C PHE A 101 17.66 -1.16 -1.17
N CYS A 102 16.94 -0.68 -2.15
CA CYS A 102 16.58 -1.39 -3.36
C CYS A 102 17.23 -0.72 -4.57
N VAL A 103 17.85 -1.48 -5.44
CA VAL A 103 18.26 -1.01 -6.77
C VAL A 103 17.17 -1.41 -7.76
N ALA A 104 16.50 -0.41 -8.31
CA ALA A 104 15.54 -0.58 -9.41
C ALA A 104 16.26 -0.34 -10.74
N MET A 105 16.45 -1.39 -11.52
CA MET A 105 17.03 -1.31 -12.86
C MET A 105 15.92 -1.28 -13.90
N ILE A 106 15.86 -0.20 -14.70
CA ILE A 106 14.92 -0.04 -15.80
C ILE A 106 15.65 -0.30 -17.09
N GLY A 107 15.28 -1.37 -17.79
CA GLY A 107 15.84 -1.75 -19.07
C GLY A 107 15.44 -0.82 -20.22
N HIS A 108 16.06 -1.02 -21.40
CA HIS A 108 15.69 -0.31 -22.62
C HIS A 108 14.27 -0.64 -23.10
N ASP A 109 13.74 -1.79 -22.70
CA ASP A 109 12.38 -2.27 -22.96
C ASP A 109 11.35 -1.81 -21.90
N ALA A 110 11.78 -0.92 -20.98
CA ALA A 110 11.03 -0.47 -19.83
C ALA A 110 10.70 -1.56 -18.77
N GLU A 111 11.21 -2.77 -18.94
CA GLU A 111 11.14 -3.81 -17.90
C GLU A 111 11.95 -3.41 -16.68
N ARG A 112 11.45 -3.80 -15.52
CA ARG A 112 12.05 -3.45 -14.23
C ARG A 112 12.56 -4.69 -13.51
N THR A 113 13.78 -4.60 -13.04
CA THR A 113 14.41 -5.63 -12.17
C THR A 113 14.80 -4.98 -10.86
N PHE A 114 14.47 -5.65 -9.75
CA PHE A 114 14.71 -5.14 -8.41
C PHE A 114 15.71 -6.02 -7.68
N ILE A 115 16.68 -5.39 -7.02
CA ILE A 115 17.62 -6.06 -6.10
C ILE A 115 17.53 -5.33 -4.78
N SER A 116 17.01 -5.99 -3.75
CA SER A 116 16.86 -5.41 -2.41
C SER A 116 17.87 -5.99 -1.42
N THR A 117 18.35 -5.14 -0.54
CA THR A 117 19.14 -5.52 0.63
C THR A 117 18.25 -5.59 1.87
N LYS A 118 18.78 -6.14 2.96
CA LYS A 118 18.14 -6.16 4.28
C LYS A 118 18.86 -5.17 5.18
N GLY A 119 18.10 -4.35 5.87
CA GLY A 119 18.60 -3.40 6.83
C GLY A 119 17.72 -3.34 8.09
N ALA A 120 17.80 -2.23 8.79
CA ALA A 120 17.10 -2.02 10.05
C ALA A 120 15.57 -2.21 9.90
N GLU A 121 15.00 -1.88 8.75
CA GLU A 121 13.56 -2.03 8.45
C GLU A 121 13.06 -3.48 8.54
N THR A 122 13.97 -4.45 8.52
CA THR A 122 13.65 -5.88 8.62
C THR A 122 13.83 -6.45 10.04
N MET A 123 14.15 -5.61 11.02
CA MET A 123 14.58 -6.02 12.36
C MET A 123 13.64 -5.48 13.45
N THR A 124 12.33 -5.64 13.27
CA THR A 124 11.34 -5.17 14.24
C THR A 124 11.43 -5.98 15.53
N PRO A 125 11.61 -5.34 16.70
CA PRO A 125 11.46 -6.03 17.97
C PRO A 125 10.03 -6.57 18.14
N GLU A 126 9.88 -7.77 18.69
CA GLU A 126 8.63 -8.55 18.72
C GLU A 126 7.41 -7.77 19.25
N THR A 127 7.59 -6.94 20.27
CA THR A 127 6.48 -6.20 20.92
C THR A 127 6.37 -4.74 20.47
N ALA A 128 7.32 -4.21 19.71
CA ALA A 128 7.39 -2.78 19.41
C ALA A 128 6.13 -2.27 18.69
N TRP A 129 5.64 -2.99 17.73
CA TRP A 129 4.41 -2.63 17.01
C TRP A 129 3.17 -2.85 17.89
N ALA A 130 3.12 -3.93 18.68
CA ALA A 130 2.02 -4.21 19.60
C ALA A 130 1.88 -3.10 20.66
N ASP A 131 2.99 -2.56 21.15
CA ASP A 131 2.96 -1.47 22.13
C ASP A 131 2.35 -0.19 21.54
N PHE A 132 2.65 0.11 20.29
CA PHE A 132 2.04 1.25 19.60
C PHE A 132 0.56 1.03 19.29
N VAL A 133 0.19 -0.11 18.67
CA VAL A 133 -1.20 -0.32 18.22
C VAL A 133 -2.21 -0.32 19.36
N ARG A 134 -1.80 -0.67 20.58
CA ARG A 134 -2.65 -0.51 21.78
C ARG A 134 -3.08 0.93 22.05
N THR A 135 -2.36 1.92 21.50
CA THR A 135 -2.70 3.35 21.61
C THR A 135 -3.67 3.83 20.53
N MET A 136 -3.98 2.98 19.55
CA MET A 136 -4.90 3.32 18.47
C MET A 136 -6.35 3.33 18.97
N SER A 137 -7.18 4.06 18.27
CA SER A 137 -8.58 4.28 18.61
C SER A 137 -9.51 3.92 17.45
N PRO A 138 -10.80 3.65 17.71
CA PRO A 138 -11.77 3.49 16.65
C PRO A 138 -11.73 4.65 15.67
N GLY A 139 -11.72 4.33 14.37
CA GLY A 139 -11.54 5.31 13.29
C GLY A 139 -10.11 5.41 12.76
N ASP A 140 -9.11 5.01 13.54
CA ASP A 140 -7.75 4.86 13.01
C ASP A 140 -7.69 3.71 11.98
N VAL A 141 -6.77 3.84 11.03
CA VAL A 141 -6.48 2.82 10.02
C VAL A 141 -5.05 2.35 10.18
N LEU A 142 -4.88 1.04 10.40
CA LEU A 142 -3.59 0.37 10.34
C LEU A 142 -3.36 -0.09 8.90
N TYR A 143 -2.36 0.51 8.24
CA TYR A 143 -1.94 0.16 6.90
C TYR A 143 -0.79 -0.84 6.96
N ILE A 144 -0.89 -1.93 6.22
CA ILE A 144 0.11 -3.00 6.14
C ILE A 144 0.44 -3.23 4.68
N ASP A 145 1.72 -3.37 4.34
CA ASP A 145 2.17 -3.81 3.02
C ASP A 145 2.66 -5.27 3.04
N GLY A 146 2.73 -5.88 1.86
CA GLY A 146 3.14 -7.28 1.72
C GLY A 146 4.60 -7.55 2.05
N TYR A 147 5.46 -6.53 2.04
CA TYR A 147 6.89 -6.67 2.30
C TYR A 147 7.20 -7.17 3.71
N LEU A 148 6.37 -6.83 4.69
CA LEU A 148 6.60 -7.27 6.06
C LEU A 148 6.60 -8.81 6.18
N MET A 149 5.93 -9.51 5.27
CA MET A 149 5.83 -10.97 5.29
C MET A 149 7.12 -11.68 4.83
N ASP A 150 8.04 -10.96 4.17
CA ASP A 150 9.32 -11.51 3.69
C ASP A 150 10.35 -11.74 4.83
N HIS A 151 10.13 -11.14 5.98
CA HIS A 151 11.08 -11.16 7.09
C HIS A 151 10.45 -11.75 8.35
N PRO A 152 11.02 -12.84 8.91
CA PRO A 152 10.44 -13.53 10.08
C PRO A 152 10.19 -12.60 11.27
N ALA A 153 11.14 -11.71 11.61
CA ALA A 153 10.99 -10.78 12.73
C ALA A 153 9.81 -9.82 12.53
N ASN A 154 9.65 -9.29 11.32
CA ASN A 154 8.53 -8.38 11.00
C ASN A 154 7.19 -9.12 11.00
N ARG A 155 7.15 -10.34 10.45
CA ARG A 155 5.94 -11.17 10.49
C ARG A 155 5.49 -11.43 11.93
N GLU A 156 6.41 -11.87 12.78
CA GLU A 156 6.15 -12.20 14.18
C GLU A 156 5.67 -10.98 14.97
N ALA A 157 6.33 -9.83 14.78
CA ALA A 157 5.93 -8.56 15.36
C ALA A 157 4.55 -8.09 14.85
N ALA A 158 4.26 -8.25 13.56
CA ALA A 158 2.97 -7.89 12.96
C ALA A 158 1.82 -8.76 13.50
N GLU A 159 2.00 -10.06 13.57
CA GLU A 159 0.99 -10.98 14.11
C GLU A 159 0.75 -10.72 15.61
N THR A 160 1.81 -10.37 16.36
CA THR A 160 1.70 -9.96 17.77
C THR A 160 0.91 -8.64 17.89
N ALA A 161 1.17 -7.68 17.02
CA ALA A 161 0.44 -6.40 16.97
C ALA A 161 -1.03 -6.60 16.60
N LEU A 162 -1.33 -7.43 15.59
CA LEU A 162 -2.71 -7.70 15.17
C LEU A 162 -3.55 -8.31 16.29
N ARG A 163 -2.96 -9.21 17.10
CA ARG A 163 -3.63 -9.76 18.29
C ARG A 163 -3.89 -8.73 19.39
N ALA A 164 -3.13 -7.64 19.40
CA ALA A 164 -3.24 -6.55 20.38
C ALA A 164 -4.08 -5.36 19.87
N LEU A 165 -4.57 -5.43 18.64
CA LEU A 165 -5.27 -4.33 17.99
C LEU A 165 -6.61 -4.03 18.69
N PRO A 166 -6.90 -2.76 19.08
CA PRO A 166 -8.17 -2.41 19.70
C PRO A 166 -9.35 -2.62 18.73
N GLU A 167 -10.51 -2.96 19.29
CA GLU A 167 -11.75 -3.03 18.53
C GLU A 167 -12.08 -1.68 17.86
N GLY A 168 -12.57 -1.74 16.62
CA GLY A 168 -12.93 -0.54 15.84
C GLY A 168 -11.78 0.10 15.06
N VAL A 169 -10.54 -0.35 15.24
CA VAL A 169 -9.44 -0.01 14.34
C VAL A 169 -9.57 -0.84 13.06
N ARG A 170 -9.52 -0.18 11.91
CA ARG A 170 -9.58 -0.85 10.61
C ARG A 170 -8.18 -1.21 10.13
N VAL A 171 -8.02 -2.40 9.55
CA VAL A 171 -6.79 -2.78 8.84
C VAL A 171 -7.01 -2.66 7.34
N VAL A 172 -6.06 -2.03 6.65
CA VAL A 172 -5.94 -2.04 5.19
C VAL A 172 -4.63 -2.74 4.85
N LEU A 173 -4.72 -3.90 4.22
CA LEU A 173 -3.58 -4.67 3.76
C LEU A 173 -3.43 -4.50 2.24
N ASP A 174 -2.31 -3.95 1.79
CA ASP A 174 -1.88 -4.05 0.39
C ASP A 174 -1.01 -5.28 0.23
N VAL A 175 -1.45 -6.26 -0.54
CA VAL A 175 -0.73 -7.55 -0.68
C VAL A 175 0.52 -7.47 -1.55
N SER A 176 0.90 -6.30 -2.00
CA SER A 176 2.09 -6.09 -2.83
C SER A 176 3.38 -6.04 -1.99
N PRO A 177 4.37 -6.89 -2.30
CA PRO A 177 4.33 -8.07 -3.17
C PRO A 177 3.57 -9.23 -2.55
N VAL A 178 3.14 -10.19 -3.39
CA VAL A 178 2.41 -11.38 -2.94
C VAL A 178 3.39 -12.37 -2.30
N ILE A 179 3.58 -12.24 -0.99
CA ILE A 179 4.44 -13.15 -0.20
C ILE A 179 3.58 -13.98 0.75
N GLY A 180 2.57 -13.36 1.36
CA GLY A 180 1.66 -14.00 2.29
C GLY A 180 0.70 -12.99 2.92
N ILE A 181 -0.20 -13.50 3.73
CA ILE A 181 -1.13 -12.70 4.53
C ILE A 181 -0.85 -13.02 6.00
N PRO A 182 -0.69 -12.01 6.87
CA PRO A 182 -0.40 -12.26 8.28
C PRO A 182 -1.60 -12.91 8.97
N ASP A 183 -1.32 -13.77 9.93
CA ASP A 183 -2.33 -14.33 10.80
C ASP A 183 -2.91 -13.27 11.75
N GLY A 184 -4.19 -13.39 12.08
CA GLY A 184 -4.83 -12.51 13.05
C GLY A 184 -5.43 -11.23 12.48
N LEU A 185 -5.58 -11.12 11.14
CA LEU A 185 -6.34 -10.02 10.56
C LEU A 185 -7.76 -9.98 11.12
N PRO A 186 -8.23 -8.81 11.63
CA PRO A 186 -9.63 -8.66 12.02
C PRO A 186 -10.59 -8.94 10.86
N PRO A 187 -11.79 -9.49 11.11
CA PRO A 187 -12.79 -9.74 10.06
C PRO A 187 -13.18 -8.49 9.25
N THR A 188 -13.02 -7.31 9.84
CA THR A 188 -13.31 -6.01 9.22
C THR A 188 -12.17 -5.47 8.36
N SER A 189 -11.09 -6.25 8.15
CA SER A 189 -9.96 -5.85 7.33
C SER A 189 -10.34 -5.72 5.86
N LEU A 190 -9.73 -4.75 5.19
CA LEU A 190 -9.82 -4.55 3.76
C LEU A 190 -8.51 -4.99 3.10
N ILE A 191 -8.60 -5.91 2.15
CA ILE A 191 -7.43 -6.39 1.41
C ILE A 191 -7.44 -5.78 0.01
N SER A 192 -6.40 -5.00 -0.30
CA SER A 192 -6.21 -4.34 -1.58
C SER A 192 -5.17 -5.08 -2.42
N MET A 193 -5.45 -5.25 -3.71
CA MET A 193 -4.56 -5.92 -4.66
C MET A 193 -4.80 -5.43 -6.08
N SER A 194 -3.81 -5.60 -6.94
CA SER A 194 -3.98 -5.48 -8.39
C SER A 194 -4.57 -6.77 -8.99
N THR A 195 -5.01 -6.71 -10.24
CA THR A 195 -5.47 -7.90 -10.97
C THR A 195 -4.39 -8.97 -11.10
N SER A 196 -3.12 -8.57 -11.29
CA SER A 196 -1.99 -9.50 -11.36
C SER A 196 -1.69 -10.17 -10.02
N GLU A 197 -1.81 -9.44 -8.92
CA GLU A 197 -1.66 -9.97 -7.56
C GLU A 197 -2.79 -10.93 -7.20
N ALA A 198 -4.05 -10.59 -7.57
CA ALA A 198 -5.20 -11.48 -7.44
C ALA A 198 -4.98 -12.79 -8.19
N ALA A 199 -4.53 -12.72 -9.45
CA ALA A 199 -4.22 -13.89 -10.24
C ALA A 199 -3.07 -14.72 -9.64
N SER A 200 -2.09 -14.08 -9.01
CA SER A 200 -1.00 -14.78 -8.32
C SER A 200 -1.50 -15.51 -7.07
N LEU A 201 -2.29 -14.84 -6.23
CA LEU A 201 -2.91 -15.45 -5.04
C LEU A 201 -3.80 -16.64 -5.43
N TRP A 202 -4.61 -16.47 -6.49
CA TRP A 202 -5.48 -17.52 -7.00
C TRP A 202 -4.71 -18.77 -7.42
N ARG A 203 -3.62 -18.60 -8.18
CA ARG A 203 -2.77 -19.73 -8.60
C ARG A 203 -2.11 -20.47 -7.43
N HIS A 204 -1.76 -19.77 -6.36
CA HIS A 204 -1.20 -20.40 -5.16
C HIS A 204 -2.25 -21.17 -4.36
N ALA A 205 -3.48 -20.66 -4.30
CA ALA A 205 -4.60 -21.35 -3.64
C ALA A 205 -5.03 -22.61 -4.42
N ASP A 206 -5.06 -22.54 -5.74
CA ASP A 206 -5.52 -23.61 -6.65
C ASP A 206 -4.62 -24.85 -6.59
N ARG A 207 -3.36 -24.74 -6.21
CA ARG A 207 -2.49 -25.91 -5.99
C ARG A 207 -3.00 -26.89 -4.92
N LYS A 208 -3.95 -26.46 -4.10
CA LYS A 208 -4.60 -27.28 -3.07
C LYS A 208 -6.00 -27.76 -3.46
N ALA A 209 -6.61 -27.17 -4.48
CA ALA A 209 -7.98 -27.45 -4.93
C ALA A 209 -7.94 -27.92 -6.40
N ILE A 210 -8.10 -29.22 -6.61
CA ILE A 210 -7.76 -29.97 -7.84
C ILE A 210 -8.63 -29.67 -9.08
N ASN A 211 -9.48 -28.64 -9.13
CA ASN A 211 -10.39 -28.44 -10.27
C ASN A 211 -10.80 -27.01 -10.60
N VAL A 212 -10.02 -26.00 -10.27
CA VAL A 212 -10.36 -24.61 -10.58
C VAL A 212 -9.57 -24.09 -11.78
N ARG A 213 -10.18 -23.26 -12.61
CA ARG A 213 -9.52 -22.65 -13.77
C ARG A 213 -8.22 -21.97 -13.35
N SER A 214 -7.14 -22.24 -14.08
CA SER A 214 -5.82 -21.63 -13.87
C SER A 214 -5.79 -20.11 -14.15
N TRP A 215 -6.87 -19.59 -14.71
CA TRP A 215 -7.05 -18.21 -15.11
C TRP A 215 -8.30 -17.63 -14.45
N LEU A 216 -8.16 -16.46 -13.84
CA LEU A 216 -9.23 -15.73 -13.19
C LEU A 216 -9.52 -14.47 -14.01
N PRO A 217 -10.71 -14.33 -14.61
CA PRO A 217 -11.13 -13.09 -15.26
C PRO A 217 -11.07 -11.90 -14.28
N ALA A 218 -10.72 -10.73 -14.80
CA ALA A 218 -10.61 -9.54 -13.93
C ALA A 218 -11.94 -9.20 -13.26
N GLU A 219 -13.05 -9.37 -13.97
CA GLU A 219 -14.40 -9.15 -13.44
C GLU A 219 -14.82 -10.14 -12.35
N ASP A 220 -14.27 -11.36 -12.37
CA ASP A 220 -14.58 -12.40 -11.38
C ASP A 220 -13.63 -12.34 -10.16
N ALA A 221 -12.48 -11.68 -10.31
CA ALA A 221 -11.42 -11.63 -9.31
C ALA A 221 -11.90 -11.07 -7.95
N PRO A 222 -12.70 -10.01 -7.88
CA PRO A 222 -13.11 -9.43 -6.61
C PRO A 222 -13.93 -10.40 -5.75
N ILE A 223 -14.91 -11.05 -6.33
CA ILE A 223 -15.78 -12.04 -5.64
C ILE A 223 -14.97 -13.28 -5.27
N ALA A 224 -14.14 -13.79 -6.19
CA ALA A 224 -13.32 -14.97 -5.95
C ALA A 224 -12.31 -14.72 -4.81
N MET A 225 -11.68 -13.55 -4.79
CA MET A 225 -10.74 -13.17 -3.73
C MET A 225 -11.43 -12.95 -2.39
N ALA A 226 -12.59 -12.27 -2.37
CA ALA A 226 -13.35 -12.09 -1.13
C ALA A 226 -13.79 -13.43 -0.54
N THR A 227 -14.21 -14.37 -1.37
CA THR A 227 -14.57 -15.73 -0.94
C THR A 227 -13.35 -16.52 -0.43
N LEU A 228 -12.22 -16.44 -1.14
CA LEU A 228 -11.00 -17.14 -0.79
C LEU A 228 -10.41 -16.63 0.53
N LEU A 229 -10.39 -15.32 0.70
CA LEU A 229 -9.73 -14.66 1.84
C LEU A 229 -10.67 -14.43 3.03
N GLN A 230 -11.99 -14.53 2.82
CA GLN A 230 -13.03 -14.25 3.83
C GLN A 230 -12.93 -12.83 4.42
N HIS A 231 -12.58 -11.85 3.57
CA HIS A 231 -12.43 -10.44 3.92
C HIS A 231 -12.98 -9.55 2.81
N ASP A 232 -13.23 -8.28 3.16
CA ASP A 232 -13.51 -7.25 2.17
C ASP A 232 -12.31 -7.09 1.24
N VAL A 233 -12.56 -6.98 -0.08
CA VAL A 233 -11.50 -6.95 -1.09
C VAL A 233 -11.71 -5.78 -2.03
N VAL A 234 -10.61 -5.09 -2.33
CA VAL A 234 -10.50 -4.15 -3.46
C VAL A 234 -9.53 -4.72 -4.49
N VAL A 235 -9.98 -4.83 -5.73
CA VAL A 235 -9.11 -5.20 -6.86
C VAL A 235 -8.92 -3.98 -7.76
N ARG A 236 -7.68 -3.52 -7.86
CA ARG A 236 -7.26 -2.42 -8.73
C ARG A 236 -7.05 -2.96 -10.15
N ALA A 237 -7.81 -2.48 -11.11
CA ALA A 237 -7.78 -2.95 -12.50
C ALA A 237 -7.16 -1.93 -13.46
N GLY A 238 -6.30 -1.05 -12.98
CA GLY A 238 -5.59 -0.05 -13.79
C GLY A 238 -6.54 0.86 -14.55
N LYS A 239 -6.47 0.82 -15.87
CA LYS A 239 -7.34 1.62 -16.76
C LYS A 239 -8.84 1.28 -16.65
N ASP A 240 -9.18 0.16 -16.06
CA ASP A 240 -10.56 -0.29 -15.88
C ASP A 240 -11.12 0.08 -14.48
N GLY A 241 -10.35 0.85 -13.68
CA GLY A 241 -10.77 1.34 -12.37
C GLY A 241 -10.52 0.35 -11.24
N ALA A 242 -11.47 0.25 -10.31
CA ALA A 242 -11.39 -0.65 -9.17
C ALA A 242 -12.73 -1.32 -8.89
N TYR A 243 -12.64 -2.51 -8.31
CA TYR A 243 -13.79 -3.30 -7.88
C TYR A 243 -13.73 -3.51 -6.38
N PHE A 244 -14.87 -3.41 -5.72
CA PHE A 244 -15.00 -3.67 -4.29
C PHE A 244 -16.02 -4.76 -4.03
N THR A 245 -15.63 -5.77 -3.26
CA THR A 245 -16.53 -6.81 -2.76
C THR A 245 -16.50 -6.83 -1.24
N ARG A 246 -17.66 -6.62 -0.63
CA ARG A 246 -17.84 -6.84 0.81
C ARG A 246 -18.04 -8.33 1.06
N TYR A 247 -17.22 -8.89 1.93
CA TYR A 247 -17.41 -10.29 2.35
C TYR A 247 -18.55 -10.40 3.37
N THR A 248 -19.39 -11.38 3.15
CA THR A 248 -20.42 -11.82 4.09
C THR A 248 -20.52 -13.34 4.01
N ASP A 249 -21.07 -13.97 5.03
CA ASP A 249 -21.34 -15.42 5.00
C ASP A 249 -22.48 -15.81 4.05
N SER A 250 -22.99 -14.87 3.27
CA SER A 250 -23.99 -15.11 2.23
C SER A 250 -23.36 -15.87 1.06
N ALA A 251 -24.12 -16.80 0.47
CA ALA A 251 -23.72 -17.51 -0.75
C ALA A 251 -23.66 -16.59 -1.98
N GLU A 252 -24.25 -15.40 -1.91
CA GLU A 252 -24.31 -14.43 -3.01
C GLU A 252 -23.55 -13.17 -2.64
N LEU A 253 -22.30 -13.06 -3.09
CA LEU A 253 -21.52 -11.84 -3.00
C LEU A 253 -21.73 -10.99 -4.25
N THR A 254 -21.76 -9.68 -4.08
CA THR A 254 -21.81 -8.71 -5.18
C THR A 254 -20.57 -7.83 -5.18
N SER A 255 -20.10 -7.48 -6.37
CA SER A 255 -19.00 -6.56 -6.55
C SER A 255 -19.49 -5.23 -7.10
N ALA A 256 -19.06 -4.13 -6.48
CA ALA A 256 -19.28 -2.78 -7.00
C ALA A 256 -18.08 -2.36 -7.84
N HIS A 257 -18.34 -1.76 -8.99
CA HIS A 257 -17.31 -1.20 -9.87
C HIS A 257 -17.26 0.32 -9.71
N VAL A 258 -16.06 0.86 -9.54
CA VAL A 258 -15.80 2.30 -9.51
C VAL A 258 -14.92 2.65 -10.71
N PRO A 259 -15.37 3.57 -11.59
CA PRO A 259 -14.69 3.86 -12.85
C PRO A 259 -13.30 4.48 -12.63
N PRO A 260 -12.40 4.36 -13.62
CA PRO A 260 -11.08 4.99 -13.60
C PRO A 260 -11.18 6.49 -13.91
N LEU A 261 -10.12 7.22 -13.60
CA LEU A 261 -9.78 8.47 -14.26
C LEU A 261 -8.88 8.15 -15.47
N SER A 262 -9.30 8.56 -16.66
CA SER A 262 -8.49 8.36 -17.87
C SER A 262 -7.35 9.40 -17.93
N VAL A 263 -6.13 8.92 -17.97
CA VAL A 263 -4.91 9.76 -18.09
C VAL A 263 -3.91 9.12 -19.05
N GLU A 264 -2.97 9.91 -19.53
CA GLU A 264 -1.77 9.41 -20.21
C GLU A 264 -0.69 9.14 -19.14
N ALA A 265 -0.45 7.87 -18.84
CA ALA A 265 0.53 7.47 -17.85
C ALA A 265 1.96 7.63 -18.37
N ILE A 266 2.83 8.25 -17.57
CA ILE A 266 4.26 8.44 -17.85
C ILE A 266 5.09 7.45 -17.01
N ASP A 267 4.74 7.29 -15.73
CA ASP A 267 5.42 6.39 -14.80
C ASP A 267 4.41 5.82 -13.80
N THR A 268 4.21 4.53 -13.83
CA THR A 268 3.25 3.85 -12.94
C THR A 268 3.84 3.50 -11.57
N ASN A 269 5.09 3.87 -11.30
CA ASN A 269 5.72 3.63 -10.00
C ASN A 269 4.99 4.39 -8.88
N GLY A 270 4.61 3.68 -7.82
CA GLY A 270 3.88 4.26 -6.69
C GLY A 270 2.39 4.58 -6.95
N ALA A 271 1.85 4.28 -8.13
CA ALA A 271 0.42 4.50 -8.41
C ALA A 271 -0.49 3.63 -7.52
N GLY A 272 -0.09 2.38 -7.27
CA GLY A 272 -0.78 1.49 -6.33
C GLY A 272 -0.71 2.00 -4.88
N ASP A 273 0.46 2.49 -4.46
CA ASP A 273 0.66 3.09 -3.14
C ASP A 273 -0.18 4.37 -2.97
N ALA A 274 -0.24 5.22 -4.01
CA ALA A 274 -1.09 6.40 -4.02
C ALA A 274 -2.57 6.03 -3.89
N HIS A 275 -3.03 5.02 -4.63
CA HIS A 275 -4.40 4.51 -4.53
C HIS A 275 -4.70 4.03 -3.11
N THR A 276 -3.90 3.10 -2.58
CA THR A 276 -4.20 2.48 -1.28
C THR A 276 -3.98 3.45 -0.11
N GLY A 277 -3.01 4.37 -0.21
CA GLY A 277 -2.78 5.41 0.79
C GLY A 277 -3.93 6.42 0.87
N VAL A 278 -4.47 6.85 -0.28
CA VAL A 278 -5.65 7.72 -0.33
C VAL A 278 -6.89 6.98 0.18
N LEU A 279 -7.07 5.71 -0.21
CA LEU A 279 -8.16 4.88 0.31
C LEU A 279 -8.11 4.80 1.84
N ALA A 280 -6.94 4.52 2.41
CA ALA A 280 -6.76 4.46 3.87
C ALA A 280 -7.12 5.79 4.55
N ALA A 281 -6.69 6.93 3.99
CA ALA A 281 -7.03 8.25 4.51
C ALA A 281 -8.54 8.53 4.48
N CYS A 282 -9.20 8.21 3.36
CA CYS A 282 -10.65 8.38 3.23
C CYS A 282 -11.43 7.50 4.23
N LEU A 283 -10.95 6.28 4.48
CA LEU A 283 -11.55 5.39 5.47
C LEU A 283 -11.35 5.90 6.90
N ALA A 284 -10.19 6.52 7.19
CA ALA A 284 -9.94 7.16 8.48
C ALA A 284 -10.84 8.39 8.73
N GLU A 285 -11.31 9.03 7.66
CA GLU A 285 -12.33 10.10 7.73
C GLU A 285 -13.77 9.55 7.85
N GLY A 286 -13.97 8.23 7.76
CA GLY A 286 -15.29 7.62 7.75
C GLY A 286 -16.06 7.80 6.42
N MET A 287 -15.33 8.07 5.34
CA MET A 287 -15.92 8.28 4.01
C MET A 287 -16.57 6.99 3.49
N PRO A 288 -17.72 7.08 2.80
CA PRO A 288 -18.32 5.93 2.12
C PRO A 288 -17.36 5.29 1.11
N MET A 289 -17.35 3.96 1.04
CA MET A 289 -16.39 3.19 0.24
C MET A 289 -16.37 3.60 -1.23
N GLU A 290 -17.52 3.84 -1.84
CA GLU A 290 -17.62 4.23 -3.25
C GLU A 290 -16.91 5.56 -3.53
N ARG A 291 -17.11 6.56 -2.67
CA ARG A 291 -16.41 7.85 -2.79
C ARG A 291 -14.92 7.71 -2.50
N ALA A 292 -14.56 6.93 -1.49
CA ALA A 292 -13.17 6.66 -1.15
C ALA A 292 -12.42 6.01 -2.31
N LEU A 293 -13.03 5.03 -2.97
CA LEU A 293 -12.46 4.37 -4.14
C LEU A 293 -12.36 5.29 -5.37
N LEU A 294 -13.35 6.17 -5.58
CA LEU A 294 -13.26 7.15 -6.66
C LEU A 294 -12.07 8.09 -6.48
N LEU A 295 -11.88 8.61 -5.26
CA LEU A 295 -10.71 9.44 -4.94
C LEU A 295 -9.40 8.65 -5.07
N ALA A 296 -9.38 7.40 -4.62
CA ALA A 296 -8.23 6.52 -4.74
C ALA A 296 -7.87 6.23 -6.21
N ASN A 297 -8.85 5.95 -7.08
CA ASN A 297 -8.65 5.80 -8.52
C ASN A 297 -8.04 7.06 -9.15
N CYS A 298 -8.59 8.24 -8.81
CA CYS A 298 -8.05 9.51 -9.27
C CYS A 298 -6.62 9.74 -8.80
N ALA A 299 -6.32 9.43 -7.54
CA ALA A 299 -4.98 9.59 -6.97
C ALA A 299 -3.95 8.69 -7.68
N GLY A 300 -4.25 7.41 -7.88
CA GLY A 300 -3.38 6.48 -8.59
C GLY A 300 -3.14 6.89 -10.05
N ALA A 301 -4.21 7.31 -10.74
CA ALA A 301 -4.12 7.80 -12.10
C ALA A 301 -3.26 9.07 -12.20
N LEU A 302 -3.53 10.09 -11.39
CA LEU A 302 -2.76 11.33 -11.38
C LEU A 302 -1.30 11.11 -10.97
N ALA A 303 -1.03 10.24 -10.01
CA ALA A 303 0.34 9.89 -9.62
C ALA A 303 1.13 9.33 -10.80
N SER A 304 0.49 8.54 -11.67
CA SER A 304 1.14 7.94 -12.85
C SER A 304 1.50 8.95 -13.94
N THR A 305 1.01 10.19 -13.89
CA THR A 305 1.36 11.27 -14.84
C THR A 305 2.66 11.98 -14.49
N THR A 306 3.32 11.61 -13.40
CA THR A 306 4.55 12.23 -12.92
C THR A 306 5.61 11.17 -12.65
N VAL A 307 6.85 11.44 -13.04
CA VAL A 307 7.98 10.52 -12.81
C VAL A 307 8.32 10.47 -11.33
N GLY A 308 8.48 9.27 -10.78
CA GLY A 308 8.92 9.00 -9.42
C GLY A 308 7.89 8.27 -8.56
N PRO A 309 8.31 7.75 -7.38
CA PRO A 309 7.48 6.84 -6.60
C PRO A 309 6.43 7.54 -5.71
N ALA A 310 6.74 8.69 -5.10
CA ALA A 310 5.87 9.38 -4.15
C ALA A 310 5.19 10.61 -4.78
N THR A 311 4.51 10.40 -5.90
CA THR A 311 3.97 11.47 -6.76
C THR A 311 2.48 11.73 -6.57
N CYS A 312 1.84 11.14 -5.56
CA CYS A 312 0.45 11.42 -5.25
C CYS A 312 0.19 12.94 -5.14
N PRO A 313 -0.77 13.51 -5.89
CA PRO A 313 -1.05 14.94 -5.80
C PRO A 313 -1.79 15.31 -4.51
N PRO A 314 -1.90 16.61 -4.16
CA PRO A 314 -2.68 17.04 -3.01
C PRO A 314 -4.18 16.82 -3.22
N ARG A 315 -4.91 16.72 -2.10
CA ARG A 315 -6.37 16.47 -2.03
C ARG A 315 -7.18 17.31 -3.00
N THR A 316 -6.89 18.60 -3.11
CA THR A 316 -7.63 19.52 -3.98
C THR A 316 -7.61 19.12 -5.45
N GLN A 317 -6.48 18.57 -5.92
CA GLN A 317 -6.37 18.07 -7.31
C GLN A 317 -7.11 16.75 -7.48
N ILE A 318 -7.04 15.86 -6.48
CA ILE A 318 -7.73 14.57 -6.50
C ILE A 318 -9.25 14.79 -6.53
N GLU A 319 -9.78 15.65 -5.65
CA GLU A 319 -11.21 15.98 -5.59
C GLU A 319 -11.69 16.66 -6.87
N ALA A 320 -10.91 17.62 -7.40
CA ALA A 320 -11.26 18.27 -8.66
C ALA A 320 -11.36 17.28 -9.83
N ALA A 321 -10.46 16.29 -9.89
CA ALA A 321 -10.50 15.24 -10.90
C ALA A 321 -11.72 14.32 -10.72
N ALA A 322 -12.03 13.94 -9.47
CA ALA A 322 -13.16 13.08 -9.16
C ALA A 322 -14.53 13.73 -9.40
N ASP A 323 -14.61 15.05 -9.26
CA ASP A 323 -15.85 15.82 -9.44
C ASP A 323 -16.05 16.30 -10.91
N THR A 324 -15.05 16.06 -11.78
CA THR A 324 -15.18 16.34 -13.21
C THR A 324 -16.04 15.27 -13.88
N PRO A 325 -17.15 15.63 -14.55
CA PRO A 325 -17.97 14.65 -15.25
C PRO A 325 -17.14 13.91 -16.30
N THR A 326 -17.11 12.58 -16.20
CA THR A 326 -16.54 11.75 -17.27
C THR A 326 -17.32 12.03 -18.56
N LYS A 327 -16.67 12.52 -19.59
CA LYS A 327 -17.29 12.58 -20.91
C LYS A 327 -17.60 11.14 -21.30
N GLN A 328 -18.88 10.78 -21.34
CA GLN A 328 -19.30 9.58 -22.03
C GLN A 328 -18.91 9.75 -23.49
N GLU A 329 -17.97 8.94 -23.97
CA GLU A 329 -17.77 8.77 -25.40
C GLU A 329 -19.03 8.03 -25.91
N ASP A 330 -19.83 8.76 -26.72
CA ASP A 330 -20.97 8.24 -27.45
C ASP A 330 -20.54 7.23 -28.53
#